data_0c415b77b105c96d966d9a835ee9d1c7
#
_entry.id   0c415b77b105c96d966d9a835ee9d1c7
#
_cell.length_a   1.000
_cell.length_b   1.000
_cell.length_c   1.000
_cell.angle_alpha   90.00
_cell.angle_beta   90.00
_cell.angle_gamma   90.00
#
_symmetry.space_group_name_H-M   'P 1'
#
loop_
_entity.id
_entity.type
_entity.pdbx_description
1 polymer ?
#
loop_
_entity_poly.entity_id
_entity_poly.type
_entity_poly.pdbx_seq_one_letter_code
_entity_poly.pdbx_strand_id
1 'polypeptide(L)'
;MPGDFLNPEEQINLSPQIGDETKASTCYMCACRCGIKVHLRNGQIRYIEGNRNHPVNKGVLCAKGSAGIMQHYSPARLTKPLKRIGERGSGEFKEIEWDEALQLATSWLSNIRETDPKKLAFFTGRDQSQGLTGFWASQFGTPNHAAHGGFCSVNMAAAGLYTIGGSFWEFGEPDWEHTKYFIMFGVAEDHDSNPIKMGLGKLKTRGAKFVSVNPIKTGY
;
A
#
# COMPACT_ATOMS: atom_id res chain seq x y z
N MET A 1 -20.32 -47.09 10.73
CA MET A 1 -21.44 -46.52 9.96
C MET A 1 -20.82 -45.68 8.85
N PRO A 2 -21.01 -45.98 7.57
CA PRO A 2 -20.56 -45.07 6.50
C PRO A 2 -21.42 -43.83 6.57
N GLY A 3 -20.78 -42.66 6.61
CA GLY A 3 -21.46 -41.37 6.65
C GLY A 3 -22.30 -41.17 5.40
N ASP A 4 -23.47 -40.60 5.57
CA ASP A 4 -24.32 -40.09 4.50
C ASP A 4 -23.51 -39.11 3.68
N PHE A 5 -23.05 -39.55 2.54
CA PHE A 5 -22.51 -38.67 1.54
C PHE A 5 -23.66 -37.81 1.00
N LEU A 6 -23.45 -36.53 0.99
CA LEU A 6 -24.36 -35.49 0.52
C LEU A 6 -25.20 -35.95 -0.68
N ASN A 7 -26.49 -35.71 -0.58
CA ASN A 7 -27.45 -35.95 -1.64
C ASN A 7 -26.91 -35.32 -2.95
N PRO A 8 -26.81 -36.08 -4.07
CA PRO A 8 -26.30 -35.53 -5.33
C PRO A 8 -27.07 -34.34 -5.89
N GLU A 9 -28.22 -34.04 -5.33
CA GLU A 9 -29.05 -32.89 -5.71
C GLU A 9 -28.67 -31.60 -4.95
N GLU A 10 -27.88 -31.64 -3.90
CA GLU A 10 -27.33 -30.47 -3.26
C GLU A 10 -26.06 -30.01 -4.01
N GLN A 11 -26.26 -29.28 -5.08
CA GLN A 11 -25.15 -28.63 -5.77
C GLN A 11 -24.49 -27.63 -4.83
N ILE A 12 -23.24 -27.88 -4.48
CA ILE A 12 -22.43 -26.90 -3.74
C ILE A 12 -22.35 -25.63 -4.57
N ASN A 13 -22.85 -24.53 -4.05
CA ASN A 13 -22.72 -23.23 -4.68
C ASN A 13 -21.24 -22.81 -4.68
N LEU A 14 -20.57 -22.98 -5.80
CA LEU A 14 -19.16 -22.63 -5.97
C LEU A 14 -18.92 -21.11 -6.08
N SER A 15 -19.97 -20.30 -6.15
CA SER A 15 -19.90 -18.85 -6.24
C SER A 15 -20.94 -18.20 -5.31
N PRO A 16 -20.86 -18.43 -4.00
CA PRO A 16 -21.82 -17.85 -3.06
C PRO A 16 -21.73 -16.32 -3.10
N GLN A 17 -22.88 -15.66 -2.99
CA GLN A 17 -22.92 -14.21 -2.88
C GLN A 17 -22.26 -13.76 -1.56
N ILE A 18 -21.11 -13.10 -1.66
CA ILE A 18 -20.32 -12.66 -0.51
C ILE A 18 -21.00 -11.50 0.21
N GLY A 19 -21.62 -10.60 -0.54
CA GLY A 19 -22.29 -9.40 -0.04
C GLY A 19 -23.52 -9.01 -0.87
N ASP A 20 -24.20 -7.97 -0.44
CA ASP A 20 -25.35 -7.36 -1.13
C ASP A 20 -24.90 -6.23 -2.08
N GLU A 21 -23.70 -5.70 -1.90
CA GLU A 21 -23.12 -4.65 -2.73
C GLU A 21 -21.64 -4.93 -3.00
N THR A 22 -21.17 -4.53 -4.18
CA THR A 22 -19.74 -4.59 -4.55
C THR A 22 -19.29 -3.25 -5.11
N LYS A 23 -18.23 -2.68 -4.52
CA LYS A 23 -17.64 -1.43 -4.99
C LYS A 23 -16.23 -1.65 -5.52
N ALA A 24 -15.92 -1.04 -6.66
CA ALA A 24 -14.55 -0.96 -7.15
C ALA A 24 -13.80 0.18 -6.43
N SER A 25 -12.56 -0.08 -6.05
CA SER A 25 -11.70 0.88 -5.36
C SER A 25 -10.24 0.61 -5.64
N THR A 26 -9.37 1.39 -5.01
CA THR A 26 -7.91 1.24 -5.08
C THR A 26 -7.35 0.88 -3.71
N CYS A 27 -6.47 -0.11 -3.67
CA CYS A 27 -5.77 -0.51 -2.45
C CYS A 27 -4.73 0.55 -2.04
N TYR A 28 -4.76 0.94 -0.77
CA TYR A 28 -3.84 1.93 -0.19
C TYR A 28 -2.81 1.33 0.77
N MET A 29 -2.69 0.01 0.83
CA MET A 29 -1.77 -0.66 1.76
C MET A 29 -0.28 -0.53 1.38
N CYS A 30 0.01 -0.22 0.11
CA CYS A 30 1.37 0.04 -0.37
C CYS A 30 1.35 0.88 -1.65
N ALA A 31 2.54 1.15 -2.21
CA ALA A 31 2.70 1.97 -3.41
C ALA A 31 2.19 1.32 -4.71
N CYS A 32 1.89 0.01 -4.73
CA CYS A 32 1.42 -0.68 -5.94
C CYS A 32 0.02 -0.23 -6.39
N ARG A 33 -0.81 0.29 -5.49
CA ARG A 33 -2.14 0.84 -5.81
C ARG A 33 -3.00 -0.11 -6.64
N CYS A 34 -3.04 -1.38 -6.26
CA CYS A 34 -3.82 -2.40 -6.94
C CYS A 34 -5.30 -2.05 -6.98
N GLY A 35 -5.96 -2.32 -8.11
CA GLY A 35 -7.41 -2.24 -8.19
C GLY A 35 -8.06 -3.36 -7.38
N ILE A 36 -9.04 -3.03 -6.56
CA ILE A 36 -9.75 -3.97 -5.69
C ILE A 36 -11.25 -3.92 -5.91
N LYS A 37 -11.91 -5.00 -5.52
CA LYS A 37 -13.35 -5.07 -5.30
C LYS A 37 -13.61 -5.24 -3.82
N VAL A 38 -14.46 -4.40 -3.29
CA VAL A 38 -14.87 -4.42 -1.88
C VAL A 38 -16.31 -4.92 -1.83
N HIS A 39 -16.52 -6.07 -1.21
CA HIS A 39 -17.83 -6.65 -1.01
C HIS A 39 -18.40 -6.19 0.33
N LEU A 40 -19.57 -5.62 0.28
CA LEU A 40 -20.29 -5.09 1.45
C LEU A 40 -21.48 -5.99 1.77
N ARG A 41 -21.83 -6.08 3.04
CA ARG A 41 -23.08 -6.64 3.53
C ARG A 41 -23.63 -5.71 4.59
N ASN A 42 -24.82 -5.18 4.36
CA ASN A 42 -25.45 -4.16 5.23
C ASN A 42 -24.51 -2.96 5.47
N GLY A 43 -23.83 -2.49 4.43
CA GLY A 43 -22.88 -1.37 4.48
C GLY A 43 -21.53 -1.68 5.14
N GLN A 44 -21.30 -2.90 5.62
CA GLN A 44 -20.03 -3.31 6.23
C GLN A 44 -19.17 -4.12 5.25
N ILE A 45 -17.87 -3.89 5.28
CA ILE A 45 -16.92 -4.66 4.46
C ILE A 45 -16.88 -6.10 4.95
N ARG A 46 -17.14 -7.03 4.04
CA ARG A 46 -17.08 -8.48 4.31
C ARG A 46 -15.89 -9.15 3.68
N TYR A 47 -15.47 -8.66 2.51
CA TYR A 47 -14.37 -9.27 1.78
C TYR A 47 -13.74 -8.26 0.82
N ILE A 48 -12.44 -8.39 0.62
CA ILE A 48 -11.68 -7.58 -0.33
C ILE A 48 -10.92 -8.54 -1.25
N GLU A 49 -11.12 -8.38 -2.56
CA GLU A 49 -10.41 -9.13 -3.59
C GLU A 49 -9.79 -8.20 -4.64
N GLY A 50 -8.89 -8.75 -5.45
CA GLY A 50 -8.34 -8.03 -6.60
C GLY A 50 -9.39 -7.86 -7.70
N ASN A 51 -9.40 -6.69 -8.33
CA ASN A 51 -10.30 -6.41 -9.44
C ASN A 51 -9.72 -6.99 -10.74
N ARG A 52 -10.37 -8.02 -11.29
CA ARG A 52 -9.96 -8.68 -12.54
C ARG A 52 -9.96 -7.76 -13.75
N ASN A 53 -10.77 -6.70 -13.72
CA ASN A 53 -10.83 -5.72 -14.82
C ASN A 53 -9.76 -4.63 -14.69
N HIS A 54 -8.96 -4.63 -13.63
CA HIS A 54 -7.89 -3.66 -13.48
C HIS A 54 -6.70 -4.01 -14.38
N PRO A 55 -6.19 -3.07 -15.22
CA PRO A 55 -5.20 -3.38 -16.26
C PRO A 55 -3.86 -3.88 -15.72
N VAL A 56 -3.48 -3.45 -14.51
CA VAL A 56 -2.17 -3.79 -13.93
C VAL A 56 -2.22 -5.09 -13.15
N ASN A 57 -3.04 -5.17 -12.10
CA ASN A 57 -3.03 -6.34 -11.22
C ASN A 57 -4.00 -7.46 -11.63
N LYS A 58 -4.94 -7.22 -12.56
CA LYS A 58 -5.81 -8.25 -13.20
C LYS A 58 -6.40 -9.27 -12.22
N GLY A 59 -6.79 -8.82 -11.04
CA GLY A 59 -7.36 -9.66 -10.00
C GLY A 59 -6.37 -10.22 -8.97
N VAL A 60 -5.07 -10.08 -9.18
CA VAL A 60 -4.06 -10.47 -8.18
C VAL A 60 -4.04 -9.43 -7.05
N LEU A 61 -4.08 -9.90 -5.81
CA LEU A 61 -4.04 -9.06 -4.61
C LEU A 61 -3.21 -9.75 -3.53
N CYS A 62 -2.26 -9.03 -2.95
CA CYS A 62 -1.40 -9.58 -1.91
C CYS A 62 -2.12 -9.66 -0.55
N ALA A 63 -1.54 -10.41 0.38
CA ALA A 63 -2.06 -10.58 1.73
C ALA A 63 -2.31 -9.24 2.45
N LYS A 64 -1.46 -8.21 2.23
CA LYS A 64 -1.67 -6.87 2.79
C LYS A 64 -2.98 -6.25 2.31
N GLY A 65 -3.27 -6.36 1.02
CA GLY A 65 -4.50 -5.81 0.43
C GLY A 65 -5.74 -6.52 0.95
N SER A 66 -5.72 -7.84 1.04
CA SER A 66 -6.82 -8.64 1.60
C SER A 66 -7.00 -8.37 3.10
N ALA A 67 -5.91 -8.17 3.84
CA ALA A 67 -5.93 -7.84 5.27
C ALA A 67 -6.41 -6.41 5.59
N GLY A 68 -6.66 -5.58 4.60
CA GLY A 68 -7.18 -4.21 4.78
C GLY A 68 -8.47 -4.16 5.59
N ILE A 69 -9.29 -5.20 5.52
CA ILE A 69 -10.50 -5.34 6.34
C ILE A 69 -10.15 -5.40 7.84
N MET A 70 -9.09 -6.12 8.21
CA MET A 70 -8.67 -6.23 9.61
C MET A 70 -8.14 -4.89 10.13
N GLN A 71 -7.41 -4.15 9.30
CA GLN A 71 -6.96 -2.81 9.66
C GLN A 71 -8.15 -1.85 9.86
N HIS A 72 -9.17 -1.95 9.00
CA HIS A 72 -10.35 -1.08 9.08
C HIS A 72 -11.18 -1.32 10.34
N TYR A 73 -11.37 -2.58 10.72
CA TYR A 73 -12.18 -2.99 11.87
C TYR A 73 -11.36 -3.38 13.11
N SER A 74 -10.07 -3.09 13.13
CA SER A 74 -9.24 -3.38 14.30
C SER A 74 -9.79 -2.69 15.55
N PRO A 75 -9.95 -3.40 16.67
CA PRO A 75 -10.34 -2.77 17.93
C PRO A 75 -9.26 -1.81 18.46
N ALA A 76 -8.02 -1.92 17.99
CA ALA A 76 -6.93 -1.00 18.30
C ALA A 76 -6.88 0.23 17.37
N ARG A 77 -7.81 0.33 16.39
CA ARG A 77 -7.86 1.48 15.51
C ARG A 77 -8.27 2.73 16.27
N LEU A 78 -7.47 3.78 16.17
CA LEU A 78 -7.80 5.08 16.73
C LEU A 78 -8.98 5.68 15.96
N THR A 79 -10.02 6.08 16.69
CA THR A 79 -11.25 6.71 16.15
C THR A 79 -11.35 8.19 16.51
N LYS A 80 -10.54 8.64 17.47
CA LYS A 80 -10.41 10.03 17.89
C LYS A 80 -8.95 10.48 17.90
N PRO A 81 -8.70 11.79 17.79
CA PRO A 81 -7.35 12.32 17.96
C PRO A 81 -6.83 12.07 19.38
N LEU A 82 -5.53 11.88 19.49
CA LEU A 82 -4.86 11.70 20.77
C LEU A 82 -3.95 12.90 21.04
N LYS A 83 -4.13 13.53 22.21
CA LYS A 83 -3.28 14.57 22.73
C LYS A 83 -2.34 13.97 23.77
N ARG A 84 -1.03 14.17 23.60
CA ARG A 84 -0.04 13.78 24.61
C ARG A 84 -0.21 14.63 25.84
N ILE A 85 -0.32 14.03 27.02
CA ILE A 85 -0.48 14.68 28.32
C ILE A 85 0.77 14.53 29.21
N GLY A 86 1.60 13.50 28.97
CA GLY A 86 2.84 13.28 29.68
C GLY A 86 4.06 13.86 28.96
N GLU A 87 5.23 13.60 29.51
CA GLU A 87 6.49 13.96 28.88
C GLU A 87 6.73 13.24 27.57
N ARG A 88 7.62 13.77 26.73
CA ARG A 88 8.00 13.13 25.47
C ARG A 88 8.60 11.74 25.73
N GLY A 89 7.99 10.72 25.18
CA GLY A 89 8.42 9.32 25.37
C GLY A 89 7.66 8.57 26.46
N SER A 90 6.84 9.22 27.30
CA SER A 90 6.06 8.54 28.35
C SER A 90 4.97 7.62 27.82
N GLY A 91 4.47 7.86 26.60
CA GLY A 91 3.34 7.12 26.04
C GLY A 91 1.99 7.51 26.62
N GLU A 92 1.92 8.58 27.39
CA GLU A 92 0.68 9.05 28.03
C GLU A 92 -0.11 9.97 27.10
N PHE A 93 -1.27 9.48 26.68
CA PHE A 93 -2.16 10.19 25.76
C PHE A 93 -3.59 10.24 26.29
N LYS A 94 -4.30 11.28 25.91
CA LYS A 94 -5.74 11.46 26.19
C LYS A 94 -6.48 11.63 24.84
N GLU A 95 -7.61 10.99 24.70
CA GLU A 95 -8.52 11.27 23.59
C GLU A 95 -9.10 12.68 23.71
N ILE A 96 -9.16 13.38 22.57
CA ILE A 96 -9.76 14.71 22.46
C ILE A 96 -10.71 14.72 21.24
N GLU A 97 -11.59 15.70 21.20
CA GLU A 97 -12.46 15.91 20.06
C GLU A 97 -11.71 16.57 18.88
N TRP A 98 -12.22 16.37 17.68
CA TRP A 98 -11.60 16.89 16.46
C TRP A 98 -11.46 18.41 16.47
N ASP A 99 -12.45 19.13 16.99
CA ASP A 99 -12.41 20.60 17.08
C ASP A 99 -11.26 21.07 17.98
N GLU A 100 -11.06 20.42 19.13
CA GLU A 100 -9.91 20.71 19.99
C GLU A 100 -8.59 20.41 19.28
N ALA A 101 -8.50 19.27 18.60
CA ALA A 101 -7.28 18.89 17.87
C ALA A 101 -6.92 19.89 16.77
N LEU A 102 -7.91 20.31 15.99
CA LEU A 102 -7.73 21.29 14.90
C LEU A 102 -7.37 22.66 15.45
N GLN A 103 -8.00 23.12 16.52
CA GLN A 103 -7.66 24.39 17.17
C GLN A 103 -6.23 24.41 17.70
N LEU A 104 -5.80 23.33 18.37
CA LEU A 104 -4.43 23.20 18.87
C LEU A 104 -3.40 23.20 17.74
N ALA A 105 -3.62 22.37 16.71
CA ALA A 105 -2.73 22.30 15.57
C ALA A 105 -2.65 23.65 14.84
N THR A 106 -3.77 24.32 14.63
CA THR A 106 -3.82 25.62 13.98
C THR A 106 -3.08 26.68 14.82
N SER A 107 -3.29 26.71 16.13
CA SER A 107 -2.62 27.70 16.99
C SER A 107 -1.09 27.53 16.99
N TRP A 108 -0.60 26.28 17.05
CA TRP A 108 0.85 26.01 16.99
C TRP A 108 1.45 26.38 15.64
N LEU A 109 0.79 25.99 14.56
CA LEU A 109 1.26 26.27 13.21
C LEU A 109 1.20 27.75 12.86
N SER A 110 0.15 28.48 13.27
CA SER A 110 0.04 29.93 13.07
C SER A 110 1.16 30.67 13.80
N ASN A 111 1.42 30.32 15.06
CA ASN A 111 2.53 30.92 15.81
C ASN A 111 3.89 30.69 15.14
N ILE A 112 4.16 29.48 14.64
CA ILE A 112 5.39 29.17 13.89
C ILE A 112 5.44 29.98 12.60
N ARG A 113 4.34 30.06 11.85
CA ARG A 113 4.27 30.78 10.58
C ARG A 113 4.51 32.27 10.75
N GLU A 114 3.95 32.87 11.79
CA GLU A 114 4.07 34.30 12.10
C GLU A 114 5.44 34.68 12.64
N THR A 115 6.07 33.79 13.39
CA THR A 115 7.36 34.09 14.04
C THR A 115 8.55 33.70 13.15
N ASP A 116 8.62 32.46 12.71
CA ASP A 116 9.67 31.94 11.85
C ASP A 116 9.25 30.61 11.19
N PRO A 117 8.73 30.63 9.95
CA PRO A 117 8.26 29.42 9.27
C PRO A 117 9.37 28.39 9.01
N LYS A 118 10.65 28.76 9.10
CA LYS A 118 11.79 27.85 8.95
C LYS A 118 11.89 26.85 10.12
N LYS A 119 11.23 27.11 11.23
CA LYS A 119 11.16 26.19 12.37
C LYS A 119 10.27 24.98 12.11
N LEU A 120 9.44 24.98 11.06
CA LEU A 120 8.67 23.82 10.64
C LEU A 120 9.51 22.96 9.71
N ALA A 121 9.77 21.71 10.12
CA ALA A 121 10.20 20.63 9.24
C ALA A 121 9.00 19.77 8.84
N PHE A 122 8.73 19.62 7.54
CA PHE A 122 7.60 18.91 7.02
C PHE A 122 8.03 17.76 6.10
N PHE A 123 7.79 16.53 6.56
CA PHE A 123 8.16 15.32 5.85
C PHE A 123 6.92 14.57 5.40
N THR A 124 6.91 14.14 4.16
CA THR A 124 5.79 13.37 3.59
C THR A 124 6.25 12.01 3.08
N GLY A 125 5.39 11.01 3.25
CA GLY A 125 5.60 9.68 2.71
C GLY A 125 5.31 9.61 1.21
N ARG A 126 5.38 8.39 0.66
CA ARG A 126 5.00 8.13 -0.71
C ARG A 126 3.48 8.01 -0.82
N ASP A 127 2.83 9.11 -1.03
CA ASP A 127 1.40 9.13 -1.27
C ASP A 127 1.07 10.01 -2.48
N GLN A 128 -0.15 9.91 -2.96
CA GLN A 128 -0.57 10.61 -4.18
C GLN A 128 -0.93 12.07 -3.94
N SER A 129 -1.05 12.48 -2.69
CA SER A 129 -1.29 13.87 -2.30
C SER A 129 -0.01 14.70 -2.16
N GLN A 130 1.15 14.17 -2.52
CA GLN A 130 2.44 14.87 -2.40
C GLN A 130 2.44 16.25 -3.09
N GLY A 131 1.76 16.38 -4.21
CA GLY A 131 1.61 17.68 -4.89
C GLY A 131 0.90 18.71 -4.01
N LEU A 132 -0.16 18.32 -3.31
CA LEU A 132 -0.90 19.18 -2.39
C LEU A 132 -0.07 19.54 -1.16
N THR A 133 0.64 18.55 -0.60
CA THR A 133 1.47 18.77 0.61
C THR A 133 2.67 19.65 0.31
N GLY A 134 3.28 19.51 -0.86
CA GLY A 134 4.36 20.38 -1.31
C GLY A 134 3.88 21.82 -1.55
N PHE A 135 2.72 21.98 -2.17
CA PHE A 135 2.08 23.29 -2.33
C PHE A 135 1.79 23.94 -0.96
N TRP A 136 1.21 23.17 -0.04
CA TRP A 136 0.93 23.64 1.33
C TRP A 136 2.20 24.10 2.04
N ALA A 137 3.29 23.33 1.99
CA ALA A 137 4.57 23.69 2.59
C ALA A 137 5.12 25.00 2.03
N SER A 138 5.02 25.20 0.71
CA SER A 138 5.37 26.45 0.02
C SER A 138 4.53 27.63 0.50
N GLN A 139 3.20 27.46 0.60
CA GLN A 139 2.28 28.49 1.10
C GLN A 139 2.46 28.79 2.58
N PHE A 140 2.88 27.80 3.36
CA PHE A 140 3.25 27.99 4.77
C PHE A 140 4.51 28.86 4.90
N GLY A 141 5.44 28.73 3.95
CA GLY A 141 6.71 29.48 3.91
C GLY A 141 7.89 28.72 4.49
N THR A 142 7.77 27.40 4.72
CA THR A 142 8.90 26.60 5.16
C THR A 142 9.74 26.08 3.99
N PRO A 143 11.07 26.27 4.00
CA PRO A 143 11.96 25.60 3.05
C PRO A 143 12.28 24.15 3.46
N ASN A 144 11.90 23.74 4.67
CA ASN A 144 12.26 22.45 5.25
C ASN A 144 11.20 21.39 4.92
N HIS A 145 10.86 21.27 3.64
CA HIS A 145 9.97 20.22 3.12
C HIS A 145 10.77 19.14 2.42
N ALA A 146 10.54 17.89 2.79
CA ALA A 146 11.10 16.74 2.13
C ALA A 146 10.02 15.69 1.86
N ALA A 147 9.92 15.27 0.61
CA ALA A 147 9.04 14.20 0.19
C ALA A 147 9.84 12.90 0.02
N HIS A 148 9.14 11.78 0.02
CA HIS A 148 9.73 10.43 -0.15
C HIS A 148 10.68 10.34 -1.35
N GLY A 149 10.35 11.01 -2.44
CA GLY A 149 11.20 11.03 -3.64
C GLY A 149 12.64 11.43 -3.37
N GLY A 150 12.87 12.40 -2.49
CA GLY A 150 14.21 12.86 -2.10
C GLY A 150 15.04 11.80 -1.37
N PHE A 151 14.40 10.87 -0.68
CA PHE A 151 15.08 9.82 0.09
C PHE A 151 15.16 8.47 -0.63
N CYS A 152 14.37 8.25 -1.67
CA CYS A 152 14.26 6.98 -2.39
C CYS A 152 14.62 7.13 -3.87
N SER A 153 13.78 7.80 -4.63
CA SER A 153 13.90 7.84 -6.09
C SER A 153 15.12 8.61 -6.57
N VAL A 154 15.58 9.62 -5.85
CA VAL A 154 16.81 10.36 -6.17
C VAL A 154 18.03 9.46 -6.10
N ASN A 155 18.15 8.61 -5.09
CA ASN A 155 19.24 7.64 -4.98
C ASN A 155 19.30 6.73 -6.20
N MET A 156 18.15 6.27 -6.65
CA MET A 156 18.05 5.38 -7.78
C MET A 156 18.36 6.09 -9.11
N ALA A 157 17.86 7.33 -9.28
CA ALA A 157 18.19 8.14 -10.43
C ALA A 157 19.70 8.44 -10.49
N ALA A 158 20.31 8.77 -9.35
CA ALA A 158 21.76 8.96 -9.25
C ALA A 158 22.53 7.67 -9.56
N ALA A 159 22.12 6.54 -8.99
CA ALA A 159 22.73 5.25 -9.31
C ALA A 159 22.65 4.93 -10.80
N GLY A 160 21.52 5.19 -11.44
CA GLY A 160 21.35 5.02 -12.88
C GLY A 160 22.33 5.84 -13.71
N LEU A 161 22.51 7.12 -13.35
CA LEU A 161 23.49 8.00 -14.00
C LEU A 161 24.91 7.41 -13.95
N TYR A 162 25.31 6.87 -12.81
CA TYR A 162 26.67 6.33 -12.63
C TYR A 162 26.85 4.90 -13.17
N THR A 163 25.78 4.14 -13.37
CA THR A 163 25.89 2.74 -13.80
C THR A 163 25.54 2.53 -15.28
N ILE A 164 24.49 3.15 -15.77
CA ILE A 164 23.97 2.98 -17.12
C ILE A 164 23.96 4.27 -17.95
N GLY A 165 24.45 5.38 -17.40
CA GLY A 165 24.55 6.67 -18.10
C GLY A 165 23.23 7.42 -18.25
N GLY A 166 22.15 7.00 -17.60
CA GLY A 166 20.85 7.65 -17.64
C GLY A 166 20.07 7.52 -16.34
N SER A 167 19.37 8.58 -15.93
CA SER A 167 18.47 8.51 -14.79
C SER A 167 17.11 7.98 -15.24
N PHE A 168 16.44 7.22 -14.36
CA PHE A 168 15.08 6.76 -14.58
C PHE A 168 14.26 6.91 -13.30
N TRP A 169 13.02 7.31 -13.47
CA TRP A 169 12.07 7.52 -12.38
C TRP A 169 10.99 6.46 -12.33
N GLU A 170 10.82 5.74 -13.43
CA GLU A 170 9.85 4.68 -13.55
C GLU A 170 10.54 3.35 -13.72
N PHE A 171 10.07 2.38 -12.97
CA PHE A 171 10.49 1.00 -13.09
C PHE A 171 9.66 0.39 -14.21
N GLY A 172 10.24 0.24 -15.38
CA GLY A 172 9.60 -0.47 -16.47
C GLY A 172 9.23 -1.91 -16.07
N GLU A 173 8.43 -2.56 -16.89
CA GLU A 173 8.22 -3.99 -16.75
C GLU A 173 9.44 -4.75 -17.27
N PRO A 174 9.78 -5.90 -16.65
CA PRO A 174 10.73 -6.83 -17.23
C PRO A 174 10.27 -7.30 -18.61
N ASP A 175 11.20 -7.59 -19.49
CA ASP A 175 10.88 -8.20 -20.79
C ASP A 175 10.44 -9.66 -20.60
N TRP A 176 9.17 -9.86 -20.34
CA TRP A 176 8.55 -11.15 -20.09
C TRP A 176 8.58 -12.09 -21.32
N GLU A 177 8.74 -11.53 -22.51
CA GLU A 177 8.70 -12.30 -23.77
C GLU A 177 10.07 -12.84 -24.18
N HIS A 178 11.18 -12.17 -23.82
CA HIS A 178 12.51 -12.53 -24.29
C HIS A 178 13.49 -12.92 -23.18
N THR A 179 13.23 -12.56 -21.92
CA THR A 179 14.10 -12.90 -20.79
C THR A 179 14.28 -14.42 -20.67
N LYS A 180 15.52 -14.87 -20.63
CA LYS A 180 15.91 -16.29 -20.47
C LYS A 180 16.41 -16.61 -19.08
N TYR A 181 16.90 -15.62 -18.36
CA TYR A 181 17.43 -15.73 -17.01
C TYR A 181 16.94 -14.56 -16.17
N PHE A 182 16.31 -14.85 -15.05
CA PHE A 182 15.65 -13.85 -14.22
C PHE A 182 16.12 -13.96 -12.77
N ILE A 183 16.61 -12.86 -12.21
CA ILE A 183 17.08 -12.80 -10.81
C ILE A 183 16.12 -11.90 -10.05
N MET A 184 15.58 -12.40 -8.94
CA MET A 184 14.72 -11.65 -8.03
C MET A 184 15.43 -11.37 -6.72
N PHE A 185 15.43 -10.14 -6.27
CA PHE A 185 15.97 -9.73 -4.98
C PHE A 185 14.85 -9.29 -4.05
N GLY A 186 14.71 -9.95 -2.89
CA GLY A 186 13.81 -9.52 -1.83
C GLY A 186 12.32 -9.69 -2.11
N VAL A 187 11.92 -10.41 -3.15
CA VAL A 187 10.51 -10.74 -3.41
C VAL A 187 10.16 -11.95 -2.56
N ALA A 188 9.46 -11.72 -1.45
CA ALA A 188 9.24 -12.72 -0.41
C ALA A 188 7.83 -13.31 -0.41
N GLU A 189 6.92 -12.80 -1.24
CA GLU A 189 5.52 -13.21 -1.19
C GLU A 189 5.28 -14.46 -2.03
N ASP A 190 4.85 -15.51 -1.35
CA ASP A 190 4.32 -16.73 -1.96
C ASP A 190 2.84 -16.57 -2.30
N HIS A 191 2.32 -17.48 -3.12
CA HIS A 191 0.88 -17.71 -3.29
C HIS A 191 0.08 -16.57 -3.91
N ASP A 192 0.20 -16.36 -5.22
CA ASP A 192 -0.71 -15.53 -6.03
C ASP A 192 -0.91 -14.07 -5.58
N SER A 193 -0.05 -13.61 -4.68
CA SER A 193 -0.22 -12.37 -3.97
C SER A 193 0.47 -11.16 -4.59
N ASN A 194 1.31 -11.36 -5.62
CA ASN A 194 2.06 -10.28 -6.24
C ASN A 194 1.87 -10.28 -7.76
N PRO A 195 1.58 -9.14 -8.40
CA PRO A 195 1.43 -9.03 -9.85
C PRO A 195 2.60 -9.58 -10.67
N ILE A 196 3.82 -9.57 -10.14
CA ILE A 196 5.01 -10.17 -10.80
C ILE A 196 4.80 -11.65 -11.14
N LYS A 197 3.98 -12.36 -10.37
CA LYS A 197 3.71 -13.79 -10.59
C LYS A 197 3.12 -14.09 -11.95
N MET A 198 2.37 -13.16 -12.51
CA MET A 198 1.83 -13.30 -13.87
C MET A 198 2.94 -13.31 -14.92
N GLY A 199 3.92 -12.43 -14.76
CA GLY A 199 5.12 -12.40 -15.61
C GLY A 199 6.00 -13.64 -15.41
N LEU A 200 6.21 -14.06 -14.14
CA LEU A 200 6.95 -15.29 -13.83
C LEU A 200 6.29 -16.53 -14.45
N GLY A 201 4.98 -16.60 -14.49
CA GLY A 201 4.26 -17.68 -15.19
C GLY A 201 4.62 -17.75 -16.66
N LYS A 202 4.66 -16.62 -17.37
CA LYS A 202 5.10 -16.55 -18.77
C LYS A 202 6.55 -17.03 -18.96
N LEU A 203 7.46 -16.56 -18.12
CA LEU A 203 8.87 -16.97 -18.17
C LEU A 203 9.01 -18.47 -17.92
N LYS A 204 8.30 -19.01 -16.95
CA LYS A 204 8.33 -20.44 -16.59
C LYS A 204 7.83 -21.31 -17.74
N THR A 205 6.74 -20.92 -18.38
CA THR A 205 6.21 -21.64 -19.56
C THR A 205 7.21 -21.70 -20.72
N ARG A 206 8.07 -20.69 -20.88
CA ARG A 206 9.12 -20.64 -21.90
C ARG A 206 10.42 -21.30 -21.48
N GLY A 207 10.51 -21.87 -20.27
CA GLY A 207 11.71 -22.52 -19.76
C GLY A 207 12.81 -21.55 -19.30
N ALA A 208 12.50 -20.30 -18.99
CA ALA A 208 13.47 -19.38 -18.44
C ALA A 208 13.98 -19.85 -17.07
N LYS A 209 15.23 -19.57 -16.75
CA LYS A 209 15.85 -19.89 -15.47
C LYS A 209 15.60 -18.76 -14.46
N PHE A 210 15.43 -19.15 -13.19
CA PHE A 210 15.16 -18.22 -12.09
C PHE A 210 16.20 -18.37 -10.99
N VAL A 211 16.54 -17.23 -10.39
CA VAL A 211 17.26 -17.18 -9.12
C VAL A 211 16.48 -16.24 -8.19
N SER A 212 16.16 -16.73 -7.01
CA SER A 212 15.60 -15.90 -5.92
C SER A 212 16.69 -15.66 -4.89
N VAL A 213 17.02 -14.40 -4.66
CA VAL A 213 17.93 -13.94 -3.60
C VAL A 213 17.10 -13.41 -2.46
N ASN A 214 17.00 -14.20 -1.38
CA ASN A 214 16.10 -13.90 -0.28
C ASN A 214 16.67 -14.41 1.04
N PRO A 215 16.48 -13.71 2.18
CA PRO A 215 16.90 -14.21 3.48
C PRO A 215 16.03 -15.36 4.01
N ILE A 216 14.89 -15.61 3.39
CA ILE A 216 13.97 -16.71 3.74
C ILE A 216 13.72 -17.57 2.51
N LYS A 217 13.34 -18.85 2.73
CA LYS A 217 12.89 -19.73 1.64
C LYS A 217 11.51 -19.29 1.18
N THR A 218 11.38 -19.02 -0.11
CA THR A 218 10.11 -18.66 -0.77
C THR A 218 9.67 -19.77 -1.73
N GLY A 219 8.47 -19.70 -2.26
CA GLY A 219 7.95 -20.64 -3.26
C GLY A 219 8.46 -20.41 -4.69
N TYR A 220 9.36 -19.46 -4.87
CA TYR A 220 9.98 -19.18 -6.17
C TYR A 220 11.23 -20.03 -6.38
#